data_7ff3f984e28e16fc2719bbe9a3d16560
#
_entry.id   7ff3f984e28e16fc2719bbe9a3d16560
#
_cell.length_a   1.000
_cell.length_b   1.000
_cell.length_c   1.000
_cell.angle_alpha   90.00
_cell.angle_beta   90.00
_cell.angle_gamma   90.00
#
_symmetry.space_group_name_H-M   'P 1'
#
loop_
_entity.id
_entity.type
_entity.pdbx_description
1 polymer ?
#
loop_
_entity_poly.entity_id
_entity_poly.type
_entity_poly.pdbx_seq_one_letter_code
_entity_poly.pdbx_strand_id
1 'polypeptide(L)'
;MRTMANEQVNSVNKAGKKPRSSWGIYVAAMLIAGLIAGFISLFLLADSLAALGIPDPGRITTFGLPLFRGLAWILMALSIGSFLASSFLIAPRGDNAALIDAPLSVDGHIAARTGTWASFGVAAVGLVEIPLIMSDLTGAPFSQVFEPSIMKMALTEISTTIVWAISVVIALVVGILGLVGRGWSMQPVLL
;
A
#
# COMPACT_ATOMS: atom_id res chain seq x y z
N MET A 1 -23.77 51.76 8.50
CA MET A 1 -24.41 50.42 8.63
C MET A 1 -24.30 49.52 7.40
N ARG A 2 -24.25 50.02 6.16
CA ARG A 2 -24.11 49.18 4.94
C ARG A 2 -22.75 48.52 4.74
N THR A 3 -21.67 49.05 5.25
CA THR A 3 -20.31 48.50 5.10
C THR A 3 -20.05 47.24 5.91
N MET A 4 -20.60 47.11 7.11
CA MET A 4 -20.43 45.88 7.94
C MET A 4 -21.21 44.68 7.40
N ALA A 5 -22.36 44.93 6.76
CA ALA A 5 -23.15 43.85 6.15
C ALA A 5 -22.44 43.24 4.93
N ASN A 6 -21.70 44.04 4.15
CA ASN A 6 -20.94 43.55 3.00
C ASN A 6 -19.68 42.77 3.41
N GLU A 7 -19.04 43.09 4.53
CA GLU A 7 -17.91 42.31 5.05
C GLU A 7 -18.34 40.95 5.58
N GLN A 8 -19.48 40.85 6.25
CA GLN A 8 -20.02 39.57 6.70
C GLN A 8 -20.42 38.65 5.52
N VAL A 9 -21.01 39.19 4.48
CA VAL A 9 -21.36 38.38 3.27
C VAL A 9 -20.10 37.90 2.55
N ASN A 10 -19.06 38.70 2.49
CA ASN A 10 -17.77 38.28 1.89
C ASN A 10 -17.00 37.25 2.73
N SER A 11 -17.13 37.29 4.06
CA SER A 11 -16.48 36.28 4.94
C SER A 11 -17.20 34.92 4.84
N VAL A 12 -18.52 34.90 4.72
CA VAL A 12 -19.32 33.68 4.52
C VAL A 12 -19.03 33.03 3.17
N ASN A 13 -18.85 33.82 2.12
CA ASN A 13 -18.50 33.30 0.78
C ASN A 13 -17.05 32.77 0.68
N LYS A 14 -16.13 33.26 1.50
CA LYS A 14 -14.77 32.69 1.57
C LYS A 14 -14.69 31.35 2.30
N ALA A 15 -15.61 31.08 3.23
CA ALA A 15 -15.66 29.84 3.99
C ALA A 15 -16.14 28.61 3.18
N GLY A 16 -16.72 28.82 1.99
CA GLY A 16 -17.30 27.74 1.18
C GLY A 16 -16.38 27.07 0.17
N LYS A 17 -15.12 27.50 0.04
CA LYS A 17 -14.17 26.80 -0.84
C LYS A 17 -13.65 25.54 -0.16
N LYS A 18 -14.29 24.37 -0.42
CA LYS A 18 -13.73 23.08 -0.06
C LYS A 18 -12.27 23.01 -0.51
N PRO A 19 -11.32 22.64 0.38
CA PRO A 19 -9.94 22.44 -0.02
C PRO A 19 -9.94 21.41 -1.15
N ARG A 20 -9.36 21.77 -2.30
CA ARG A 20 -9.15 20.82 -3.39
C ARG A 20 -8.25 19.70 -2.83
N SER A 21 -8.80 18.49 -2.78
CA SER A 21 -8.02 17.32 -2.39
C SER A 21 -6.84 17.18 -3.34
N SER A 22 -5.63 17.33 -2.83
CA SER A 22 -4.37 17.13 -3.57
C SER A 22 -4.04 15.65 -3.77
N TRP A 23 -4.89 14.75 -3.28
CA TRP A 23 -4.73 13.29 -3.37
C TRP A 23 -4.38 12.82 -4.80
N GLY A 24 -5.08 13.34 -5.81
CA GLY A 24 -4.83 12.98 -7.21
C GLY A 24 -3.41 13.28 -7.68
N ILE A 25 -2.79 14.34 -7.17
CA ILE A 25 -1.41 14.73 -7.53
C ILE A 25 -0.42 13.72 -6.94
N TYR A 26 -0.60 13.29 -5.70
CA TYR A 26 0.26 12.29 -5.06
C TYR A 26 0.16 10.93 -5.73
N VAL A 27 -1.06 10.48 -6.06
CA VAL A 27 -1.28 9.24 -6.81
C VAL A 27 -0.64 9.31 -8.19
N ALA A 28 -0.81 10.42 -8.91
CA ALA A 28 -0.19 10.60 -10.21
C ALA A 28 1.35 10.60 -10.12
N ALA A 29 1.93 11.30 -9.13
CA ALA A 29 3.37 11.31 -8.91
C ALA A 29 3.93 9.90 -8.60
N MET A 30 3.22 9.12 -7.79
CA MET A 30 3.58 7.73 -7.47
C MET A 30 3.54 6.83 -8.71
N LEU A 31 2.49 6.93 -9.52
CA LEU A 31 2.38 6.17 -10.77
C LEU A 31 3.49 6.54 -11.76
N ILE A 32 3.78 7.82 -11.92
CA ILE A 32 4.86 8.30 -12.79
C ILE A 32 6.21 7.79 -12.29
N ALA A 33 6.50 7.87 -10.99
CA ALA A 33 7.74 7.36 -10.42
C ALA A 33 7.89 5.84 -10.63
N GLY A 34 6.83 5.07 -10.42
CA GLY A 34 6.80 3.63 -10.67
C GLY A 34 7.03 3.28 -12.15
N LEU A 35 6.40 4.02 -13.06
CA LEU A 35 6.60 3.83 -14.50
C LEU A 35 8.03 4.18 -14.94
N ILE A 36 8.61 5.26 -14.43
CA ILE A 36 10.00 5.65 -14.71
C ILE A 36 10.96 4.58 -14.21
N ALA A 37 10.78 4.08 -12.98
CA ALA A 37 11.61 3.02 -12.42
C ALA A 37 11.53 1.73 -13.25
N GLY A 38 10.33 1.32 -13.64
CA GLY A 38 10.12 0.16 -14.51
C GLY A 38 10.75 0.34 -15.89
N PHE A 39 10.65 1.54 -16.46
CA PHE A 39 11.24 1.86 -17.76
C PHE A 39 12.77 1.81 -17.71
N ILE A 40 13.39 2.39 -16.67
CA ILE A 40 14.83 2.33 -16.43
C ILE A 40 15.30 0.88 -16.30
N SER A 41 14.57 0.05 -15.56
CA SER A 41 14.90 -1.38 -15.41
C SER A 41 14.88 -2.13 -16.73
N LEU A 42 13.92 -1.85 -17.61
CA LEU A 42 13.82 -2.51 -18.92
C LEU A 42 15.01 -2.20 -19.83
N PHE A 43 15.49 -0.97 -19.82
CA PHE A 43 16.54 -0.54 -20.76
C PHE A 43 17.97 -0.74 -20.25
N LEU A 44 18.17 -0.70 -18.94
CA LEU A 44 19.51 -0.80 -18.36
C LEU A 44 19.87 -2.20 -17.87
N LEU A 45 18.89 -3.01 -17.47
CA LEU A 45 19.16 -4.31 -16.86
C LEU A 45 19.18 -5.47 -17.86
N ALA A 46 18.31 -5.45 -18.87
CA ALA A 46 18.15 -6.57 -19.80
C ALA A 46 19.45 -6.87 -20.58
N ASP A 47 20.11 -5.83 -21.13
CA ASP A 47 21.34 -6.02 -21.91
C ASP A 47 22.56 -6.39 -21.05
N SER A 48 22.59 -5.95 -19.78
CA SER A 48 23.70 -6.24 -18.88
C SER A 48 23.66 -7.67 -18.34
N LEU A 49 22.50 -8.24 -18.10
CA LEU A 49 22.34 -9.62 -17.64
C LEU A 49 22.69 -10.65 -18.74
N ALA A 50 22.25 -10.39 -19.95
CA ALA A 50 22.59 -11.20 -21.11
C ALA A 50 24.11 -11.24 -21.38
N ALA A 51 24.80 -10.11 -21.21
CA ALA A 51 26.26 -10.01 -21.35
C ALA A 51 27.02 -10.82 -20.26
N LEU A 52 26.42 -11.05 -19.11
CA LEU A 52 26.98 -11.84 -18.00
C LEU A 52 26.61 -13.31 -18.08
N GLY A 53 25.87 -13.76 -19.11
CA GLY A 53 25.42 -15.16 -19.25
C GLY A 53 24.37 -15.58 -18.21
N ILE A 54 23.71 -14.63 -17.56
CA ILE A 54 22.64 -14.90 -16.61
C ILE A 54 21.35 -15.13 -17.38
N PRO A 55 20.58 -16.18 -17.08
CA PRO A 55 19.31 -16.44 -17.76
C PRO A 55 18.37 -15.22 -17.62
N ASP A 56 17.80 -14.76 -18.73
CA ASP A 56 16.83 -13.66 -18.73
C ASP A 56 15.45 -14.19 -18.27
N PRO A 57 14.92 -13.74 -17.12
CA PRO A 57 13.60 -14.15 -16.64
C PRO A 57 12.46 -13.62 -17.52
N GLY A 58 12.78 -12.82 -18.53
CA GLY A 58 11.83 -12.25 -19.47
C GLY A 58 11.30 -10.88 -19.05
N ARG A 59 10.81 -10.13 -20.05
CA ARG A 59 10.36 -8.73 -19.92
C ARG A 59 9.29 -8.53 -18.84
N ILE A 60 8.42 -9.50 -18.62
CA ILE A 60 7.34 -9.42 -17.63
C ILE A 60 7.96 -9.32 -16.21
N THR A 61 8.94 -10.16 -15.93
CA THR A 61 9.61 -10.18 -14.63
C THR A 61 10.49 -8.95 -14.44
N THR A 62 11.30 -8.61 -15.44
CA THR A 62 12.22 -7.48 -15.40
C THR A 62 11.52 -6.14 -15.19
N PHE A 63 10.34 -5.95 -15.80
CA PHE A 63 9.52 -4.74 -15.59
C PHE A 63 8.62 -4.85 -14.37
N GLY A 64 7.97 -6.01 -14.19
CA GLY A 64 6.95 -6.21 -13.16
C GLY A 64 7.53 -6.16 -11.76
N LEU A 65 8.67 -6.79 -11.52
CA LEU A 65 9.23 -6.90 -10.18
C LEU A 65 9.51 -5.53 -9.50
N PRO A 66 10.24 -4.58 -10.13
CA PRO A 66 10.45 -3.27 -9.51
C PRO A 66 9.16 -2.46 -9.38
N LEU A 67 8.22 -2.59 -10.33
CA LEU A 67 6.94 -1.91 -10.28
C LEU A 67 6.10 -2.38 -9.09
N PHE A 68 5.89 -3.70 -8.97
CA PHE A 68 5.08 -4.27 -7.88
C PHE A 68 5.75 -4.10 -6.53
N ARG A 69 7.09 -4.19 -6.46
CA ARG A 69 7.85 -3.91 -5.24
C ARG A 69 7.68 -2.46 -4.78
N GLY A 70 7.79 -1.50 -5.68
CA GLY A 70 7.52 -0.10 -5.38
C GLY A 70 6.09 0.14 -4.89
N LEU A 71 5.10 -0.47 -5.54
CA LEU A 71 3.70 -0.41 -5.14
C LEU A 71 3.46 -1.04 -3.76
N ALA A 72 4.09 -2.18 -3.47
CA ALA A 72 4.01 -2.83 -2.17
C ALA A 72 4.51 -1.91 -1.04
N TRP A 73 5.68 -1.27 -1.21
CA TRP A 73 6.21 -0.34 -0.23
C TRP A 73 5.28 0.86 0.02
N ILE A 74 4.68 1.41 -1.04
CA ILE A 74 3.72 2.51 -0.92
C ILE A 74 2.48 2.07 -0.15
N LEU A 75 1.93 0.90 -0.47
CA LEU A 75 0.74 0.37 0.20
C LEU A 75 1.02 0.01 1.66
N MET A 76 2.19 -0.54 1.98
CA MET A 76 2.63 -0.80 3.35
C MET A 76 2.73 0.51 4.14
N ALA A 77 3.40 1.52 3.59
CA ALA A 77 3.51 2.83 4.24
C ALA A 77 2.13 3.48 4.46
N LEU A 78 1.23 3.36 3.48
CA LEU A 78 -0.14 3.87 3.59
C LEU A 78 -0.94 3.11 4.65
N SER A 79 -0.81 1.79 4.72
CA SER A 79 -1.49 0.97 5.72
C SER A 79 -1.03 1.34 7.13
N ILE A 80 0.27 1.27 7.39
CA ILE A 80 0.86 1.59 8.69
C ILE A 80 0.56 3.04 9.08
N GLY A 81 0.78 3.99 8.18
CA GLY A 81 0.53 5.41 8.43
C GLY A 81 -0.94 5.71 8.73
N SER A 82 -1.86 5.03 8.08
CA SER A 82 -3.30 5.20 8.31
C SER A 82 -3.74 4.65 9.66
N PHE A 83 -3.28 3.46 10.06
CA PHE A 83 -3.56 2.91 11.38
C PHE A 83 -2.88 3.71 12.49
N LEU A 84 -1.67 4.18 12.27
CA LEU A 84 -0.97 5.05 13.22
C LEU A 84 -1.72 6.39 13.40
N ALA A 85 -2.21 6.98 12.32
CA ALA A 85 -3.03 8.19 12.38
C ALA A 85 -4.33 7.95 13.14
N SER A 86 -5.05 6.86 12.89
CA SER A 86 -6.31 6.55 13.56
C SER A 86 -6.13 6.20 15.04
N SER A 87 -4.95 5.64 15.41
CA SER A 87 -4.64 5.23 16.78
C SER A 87 -4.17 6.36 17.68
N PHE A 88 -3.29 7.23 17.17
CA PHE A 88 -2.53 8.16 17.99
C PHE A 88 -2.69 9.64 17.61
N LEU A 89 -3.00 9.95 16.35
CA LEU A 89 -3.08 11.33 15.88
C LEU A 89 -4.51 11.89 15.89
N ILE A 90 -5.51 11.03 15.76
CA ILE A 90 -6.91 11.42 15.68
C ILE A 90 -7.60 11.06 16.98
N ALA A 91 -8.07 12.07 17.71
CA ALA A 91 -8.78 11.85 18.98
C ALA A 91 -10.08 11.06 18.76
N PRO A 92 -10.39 10.09 19.64
CA PRO A 92 -11.67 9.39 19.62
C PRO A 92 -12.82 10.35 19.95
N ARG A 93 -14.04 9.93 19.67
CA ARG A 93 -15.25 10.72 19.93
C ARG A 93 -15.78 10.39 21.32
N GLY A 94 -15.79 11.33 22.24
CA GLY A 94 -16.40 11.18 23.56
C GLY A 94 -15.58 11.79 24.70
N ASP A 95 -16.21 11.97 25.87
CA ASP A 95 -15.58 12.45 27.09
C ASP A 95 -14.69 11.38 27.71
N ASN A 96 -13.62 11.81 28.39
CA ASN A 96 -12.43 11.06 28.83
C ASN A 96 -12.65 9.81 29.71
N ALA A 97 -13.88 9.44 30.07
CA ALA A 97 -14.13 8.39 31.05
C ALA A 97 -14.20 6.95 30.49
N ALA A 98 -14.31 6.78 29.15
CA ALA A 98 -14.47 5.45 28.52
C ALA A 98 -13.65 5.36 27.23
N LEU A 99 -12.38 5.69 27.28
CA LEU A 99 -11.50 5.69 26.08
C LEU A 99 -11.38 4.31 25.43
N ILE A 100 -11.49 3.23 26.22
CA ILE A 100 -11.32 1.86 25.69
C ILE A 100 -12.43 1.49 24.71
N ASP A 101 -13.66 1.94 24.98
CA ASP A 101 -14.84 1.65 24.13
C ASP A 101 -15.27 2.85 23.27
N ALA A 102 -14.44 3.91 23.23
CA ALA A 102 -14.79 5.11 22.49
C ALA A 102 -14.90 4.82 20.98
N PRO A 103 -15.97 5.29 20.32
CA PRO A 103 -16.09 5.17 18.88
C PRO A 103 -15.07 6.08 18.18
N LEU A 104 -14.57 5.62 17.05
CA LEU A 104 -13.72 6.44 16.19
C LEU A 104 -14.45 7.72 15.76
N SER A 105 -13.72 8.82 15.70
CA SER A 105 -14.19 10.04 15.04
C SER A 105 -14.37 9.78 13.53
N VAL A 106 -15.06 10.68 12.83
CA VAL A 106 -15.26 10.55 11.37
C VAL A 106 -13.93 10.42 10.64
N ASP A 107 -12.96 11.26 10.99
CA ASP A 107 -11.62 11.25 10.37
C ASP A 107 -10.83 10.00 10.76
N GLY A 108 -10.94 9.55 12.02
CA GLY A 108 -10.35 8.29 12.49
C GLY A 108 -10.92 7.07 11.76
N HIS A 109 -12.22 7.08 11.47
CA HIS A 109 -12.86 6.01 10.71
C HIS A 109 -12.40 6.00 9.24
N ILE A 110 -12.25 7.17 8.61
CA ILE A 110 -11.71 7.28 7.25
C ILE A 110 -10.26 6.77 7.21
N ALA A 111 -9.42 7.17 8.18
CA ALA A 111 -8.05 6.70 8.27
C ALA A 111 -7.99 5.17 8.44
N ALA A 112 -8.72 4.62 9.42
CA ALA A 112 -8.77 3.18 9.65
C ALA A 112 -9.22 2.39 8.40
N ARG A 113 -10.24 2.88 7.70
CA ARG A 113 -10.73 2.25 6.48
C ARG A 113 -9.71 2.33 5.33
N THR A 114 -8.97 3.43 5.23
CA THR A 114 -7.88 3.56 4.25
C THR A 114 -6.77 2.55 4.55
N GLY A 115 -6.36 2.39 5.82
CA GLY A 115 -5.39 1.38 6.24
C GLY A 115 -5.84 -0.04 5.91
N THR A 116 -7.11 -0.35 6.18
CA THR A 116 -7.73 -1.65 5.86
C THR A 116 -7.65 -1.97 4.36
N TRP A 117 -8.05 -1.05 3.49
CA TRP A 117 -7.97 -1.25 2.04
C TRP A 117 -6.53 -1.30 1.53
N ALA A 118 -5.64 -0.51 2.12
CA ALA A 118 -4.22 -0.58 1.81
C ALA A 118 -3.61 -1.95 2.17
N SER A 119 -4.00 -2.55 3.31
CA SER A 119 -3.58 -3.90 3.70
C SER A 119 -4.02 -4.96 2.69
N PHE A 120 -5.27 -4.92 2.22
CA PHE A 120 -5.72 -5.80 1.14
C PHE A 120 -4.94 -5.55 -0.16
N GLY A 121 -4.59 -4.29 -0.44
CA GLY A 121 -3.72 -3.93 -1.56
C GLY A 121 -2.33 -4.57 -1.44
N VAL A 122 -1.71 -4.53 -0.25
CA VAL A 122 -0.44 -5.21 0.03
C VAL A 122 -0.54 -6.71 -0.23
N ALA A 123 -1.61 -7.35 0.25
CA ALA A 123 -1.83 -8.78 0.03
C ALA A 123 -1.97 -9.12 -1.46
N ALA A 124 -2.76 -8.34 -2.20
CA ALA A 124 -2.95 -8.54 -3.64
C ALA A 124 -1.64 -8.37 -4.43
N VAL A 125 -0.89 -7.31 -4.13
CA VAL A 125 0.41 -7.04 -4.76
C VAL A 125 1.42 -8.12 -4.40
N GLY A 126 1.47 -8.55 -3.14
CA GLY A 126 2.37 -9.60 -2.68
C GLY A 126 2.10 -10.95 -3.37
N LEU A 127 0.84 -11.29 -3.61
CA LEU A 127 0.47 -12.49 -4.38
C LEU A 127 1.01 -12.46 -5.83
N VAL A 128 1.10 -11.29 -6.44
CA VAL A 128 1.70 -11.11 -7.77
C VAL A 128 3.23 -11.08 -7.68
N GLU A 129 3.78 -10.51 -6.63
CA GLU A 129 5.23 -10.36 -6.44
C GLU A 129 5.92 -11.71 -6.20
N ILE A 130 5.27 -12.62 -5.48
CA ILE A 130 5.81 -13.97 -5.22
C ILE A 130 6.23 -14.69 -6.51
N PRO A 131 5.38 -14.92 -7.50
CA PRO A 131 5.81 -15.57 -8.74
C PRO A 131 6.81 -14.75 -9.57
N LEU A 132 6.80 -13.42 -9.47
CA LEU A 132 7.81 -12.58 -10.11
C LEU A 132 9.19 -12.77 -9.47
N ILE A 133 9.27 -12.84 -8.15
CA ILE A 133 10.52 -13.16 -7.42
C ILE A 133 11.02 -14.55 -7.79
N MET A 134 10.13 -15.52 -7.87
CA MET A 134 10.48 -16.89 -8.29
C MET A 134 11.06 -16.92 -9.71
N SER A 135 10.44 -16.22 -10.64
CA SER A 135 10.93 -16.09 -12.02
C SER A 135 12.32 -15.42 -12.06
N ASP A 136 12.52 -14.37 -11.30
CA ASP A 136 13.78 -13.63 -11.22
C ASP A 136 14.93 -14.50 -10.67
N LEU A 137 14.68 -15.20 -9.57
CA LEU A 137 15.69 -16.04 -8.90
C LEU A 137 16.01 -17.33 -9.63
N THR A 138 15.07 -17.93 -10.32
CA THR A 138 15.27 -19.16 -11.09
C THR A 138 15.72 -18.93 -12.52
N GLY A 139 15.58 -17.69 -13.03
CA GLY A 139 15.78 -17.37 -14.44
C GLY A 139 14.74 -18.04 -15.37
N ALA A 140 13.69 -18.63 -14.79
CA ALA A 140 12.64 -19.31 -15.56
C ALA A 140 11.60 -18.28 -16.05
N PRO A 141 11.05 -18.44 -17.25
CA PRO A 141 9.96 -17.61 -17.74
C PRO A 141 8.77 -17.64 -16.77
N PHE A 142 8.09 -16.52 -16.61
CA PHE A 142 6.94 -16.38 -15.69
C PHE A 142 5.88 -17.49 -15.83
N SER A 143 5.68 -18.00 -17.05
CA SER A 143 4.72 -19.09 -17.30
C SER A 143 5.12 -20.43 -16.65
N GLN A 144 6.39 -20.68 -16.45
CA GLN A 144 6.90 -21.95 -15.89
C GLN A 144 6.96 -21.94 -14.35
N VAL A 145 6.91 -20.78 -13.74
CA VAL A 145 7.00 -20.63 -12.28
C VAL A 145 5.85 -21.33 -11.54
N PHE A 146 4.72 -21.53 -12.21
CA PHE A 146 3.55 -22.21 -11.66
C PHE A 146 3.65 -23.74 -11.65
N GLU A 147 4.77 -24.32 -12.12
CA GLU A 147 5.00 -25.74 -11.96
C GLU A 147 5.10 -26.12 -10.48
N PRO A 148 4.39 -27.19 -10.04
CA PRO A 148 4.37 -27.58 -8.63
C PRO A 148 5.74 -27.82 -8.00
N SER A 149 6.71 -28.31 -8.79
CA SER A 149 8.10 -28.54 -8.37
C SER A 149 8.80 -27.24 -8.04
N ILE A 150 8.70 -26.22 -8.91
CA ILE A 150 9.32 -24.92 -8.74
C ILE A 150 8.66 -24.18 -7.57
N MET A 151 7.32 -24.22 -7.52
CA MET A 151 6.57 -23.57 -6.44
C MET A 151 6.90 -24.17 -5.07
N LYS A 152 6.99 -25.49 -4.96
CA LYS A 152 7.42 -26.15 -3.70
C LYS A 152 8.83 -25.72 -3.30
N MET A 153 9.78 -25.79 -4.21
CA MET A 153 11.16 -25.37 -3.94
C MET A 153 11.23 -23.91 -3.48
N ALA A 154 10.52 -23.00 -4.16
CA ALA A 154 10.51 -21.60 -3.83
C ALA A 154 9.92 -21.30 -2.45
N LEU A 155 8.84 -21.99 -2.07
CA LEU A 155 8.20 -21.82 -0.76
C LEU A 155 8.92 -22.51 0.38
N THR A 156 9.86 -23.43 0.12
CA THR A 156 10.59 -24.15 1.17
C THR A 156 12.05 -23.72 1.30
N GLU A 157 12.68 -23.28 0.22
CA GLU A 157 14.11 -23.05 0.17
C GLU A 157 14.48 -21.57 -0.05
N ILE A 158 13.57 -20.78 -0.65
CA ILE A 158 13.85 -19.37 -0.95
C ILE A 158 13.30 -18.48 0.17
N SER A 159 14.17 -18.01 1.05
CA SER A 159 13.78 -17.16 2.20
C SER A 159 12.99 -15.91 1.81
N THR A 160 13.33 -15.27 0.72
CA THR A 160 12.60 -14.07 0.23
C THR A 160 11.15 -14.38 -0.12
N THR A 161 10.90 -15.50 -0.79
CA THR A 161 9.55 -15.95 -1.13
C THR A 161 8.73 -16.28 0.12
N ILE A 162 9.37 -16.94 1.10
CA ILE A 162 8.72 -17.27 2.38
C ILE A 162 8.33 -16.00 3.14
N VAL A 163 9.22 -15.01 3.22
CA VAL A 163 8.95 -13.72 3.88
C VAL A 163 7.78 -13.00 3.20
N TRP A 164 7.73 -12.99 1.86
CA TRP A 164 6.60 -12.39 1.15
C TRP A 164 5.29 -13.14 1.36
N ALA A 165 5.33 -14.48 1.40
CA ALA A 165 4.14 -15.28 1.71
C ALA A 165 3.60 -14.99 3.11
N ILE A 166 4.48 -14.89 4.10
CA ILE A 166 4.11 -14.50 5.47
C ILE A 166 3.54 -13.08 5.49
N SER A 167 4.15 -12.14 4.78
CA SER A 167 3.68 -10.76 4.68
C SER A 167 2.28 -10.66 4.07
N VAL A 168 1.97 -11.47 3.05
CA VAL A 168 0.63 -11.57 2.47
C VAL A 168 -0.38 -12.05 3.51
N VAL A 169 -0.04 -13.09 4.27
CA VAL A 169 -0.94 -13.62 5.32
C VAL A 169 -1.18 -12.56 6.39
N ILE A 170 -0.13 -11.89 6.87
CA ILE A 170 -0.25 -10.81 7.87
C ILE A 170 -1.13 -9.69 7.33
N ALA A 171 -0.89 -9.24 6.11
CA ALA A 171 -1.66 -8.17 5.47
C ALA A 171 -3.15 -8.54 5.33
N LEU A 172 -3.47 -9.80 4.99
CA LEU A 172 -4.84 -10.29 4.96
C LEU A 172 -5.48 -10.29 6.35
N VAL A 173 -4.76 -10.77 7.37
CA VAL A 173 -5.25 -10.78 8.75
C VAL A 173 -5.52 -9.36 9.24
N VAL A 174 -4.59 -8.43 9.01
CA VAL A 174 -4.76 -7.01 9.36
C VAL A 174 -5.95 -6.40 8.60
N GLY A 175 -6.08 -6.69 7.32
CA GLY A 175 -7.22 -6.25 6.52
C GLY A 175 -8.57 -6.76 7.05
N ILE A 176 -8.66 -8.06 7.39
CA ILE A 176 -9.87 -8.66 7.95
C ILE A 176 -10.20 -8.07 9.33
N LEU A 177 -9.21 -7.98 10.20
CA LEU A 177 -9.39 -7.37 11.53
C LEU A 177 -9.78 -5.90 11.43
N GLY A 178 -9.24 -5.17 10.45
CA GLY A 178 -9.62 -3.78 10.18
C GLY A 178 -11.07 -3.60 9.69
N LEU A 179 -11.65 -4.62 9.02
CA LEU A 179 -13.07 -4.61 8.66
C LEU A 179 -13.99 -4.84 9.88
N VAL A 180 -13.57 -5.67 10.82
CA VAL A 180 -14.35 -6.06 12.01
C VAL A 180 -14.17 -5.04 13.13
N GLY A 181 -12.97 -4.50 13.30
CA GLY A 181 -12.58 -3.60 14.37
C GLY A 181 -13.21 -2.20 14.21
N ARG A 182 -14.26 -1.92 15.01
CA ARG A 182 -14.97 -0.62 14.98
C ARG A 182 -14.58 0.32 16.12
N GLY A 183 -13.90 -0.18 17.16
CA GLY A 183 -13.49 0.57 18.34
C GLY A 183 -12.11 1.20 18.17
N TRP A 184 -11.88 2.30 18.89
CA TRP A 184 -10.57 2.94 18.93
C TRP A 184 -9.47 2.04 19.49
N SER A 185 -9.80 1.24 20.50
CA SER A 185 -8.87 0.31 21.16
C SER A 185 -8.32 -0.80 20.25
N MET A 186 -9.02 -1.10 19.16
CA MET A 186 -8.56 -2.10 18.18
C MET A 186 -7.52 -1.56 17.21
N GLN A 187 -7.44 -0.24 17.04
CA GLN A 187 -6.55 0.35 16.05
C GLN A 187 -5.05 0.16 16.35
N PRO A 188 -4.57 0.29 17.59
CA PRO A 188 -3.18 -0.01 17.93
C PRO A 188 -2.77 -1.47 17.71
N VAL A 189 -3.72 -2.40 17.76
CA VAL A 189 -3.46 -3.85 17.54
C VAL A 189 -3.17 -4.15 16.05
N LEU A 190 -3.61 -3.26 15.15
CA LEU A 190 -3.45 -3.42 13.70
C LEU A 190 -2.09 -2.86 13.17
N LEU A 191 -1.31 -2.23 14.04
CA LEU A 191 0.05 -1.74 13.75
C LEU A 191 1.09 -2.84 13.88
#